data_c80ff841a0ecb830b5b736e85756aafa
#
_entry.id   c80ff841a0ecb830b5b736e85756aafa
#
_cell.length_a   1.000
_cell.length_b   1.000
_cell.length_c   1.000
_cell.angle_alpha   90.00
_cell.angle_beta   90.00
_cell.angle_gamma   90.00
#
_symmetry.space_group_name_H-M   'P 1'
#
loop_
_entity.id
_entity.type
_entity.pdbx_description
1 polymer ?
#
loop_
_entity_poly.entity_id
_entity_poly.type
_entity_poly.pdbx_seq_one_letter_code
_entity_poly.pdbx_strand_id
1 'polypeptide(L)'
;MKRIVTVQDISCLGKCSLTVALPVISAMGIETSIIPTAVLSAHTIFEGRTFRDLTNDIPKIDEHWKKEGFTFDAIYTGYLGSQKQIEIMLDFFNDFKSENNFILVDPVMADGGVLYDNFNSEFPRKMRMLCEKADVITPNLTEACLLTESEYKKKYDEKYIDDIIFKLSEIGAKNIVLKGVELNGRYGIICQSKKERRYITHEKLQGTFYGTGDIFASVLTGAMTRGESVFDAANTAACLLYTSPSPRDTE
;
A
#
# COMPACT_ATOMS: atom_id res chain seq x y z
N MET A 1 9.67 21.63 5.09
CA MET A 1 8.43 20.80 5.33
C MET A 1 8.73 19.43 4.79
N LYS A 2 8.28 18.36 5.46
CA LYS A 2 8.39 16.99 4.92
C LYS A 2 7.47 16.85 3.72
N ARG A 3 7.91 16.06 2.71
CA ARG A 3 7.15 15.85 1.47
C ARG A 3 7.09 14.37 1.11
N ILE A 4 5.90 13.87 0.83
CA ILE A 4 5.64 12.52 0.31
C ILE A 4 5.13 12.63 -1.12
N VAL A 5 5.61 11.77 -2.02
CA VAL A 5 4.91 11.51 -3.27
C VAL A 5 4.10 10.23 -3.14
N THR A 6 2.81 10.29 -3.52
CA THR A 6 1.94 9.11 -3.58
C THR A 6 1.49 8.84 -5.01
N VAL A 7 1.60 7.57 -5.44
CA VAL A 7 1.34 7.11 -6.80
C VAL A 7 0.20 6.11 -6.80
N GLN A 8 -0.99 6.55 -7.22
CA GLN A 8 -2.23 5.77 -7.17
C GLN A 8 -3.26 6.33 -8.16
N ASP A 9 -4.40 5.64 -8.35
CA ASP A 9 -5.51 6.17 -9.14
C ASP A 9 -6.31 7.26 -8.40
N ILE A 10 -7.10 7.99 -9.16
CA ILE A 10 -8.14 8.89 -8.66
C ILE A 10 -9.50 8.25 -8.95
N SER A 11 -10.17 7.76 -7.93
CA SER A 11 -11.59 7.40 -7.98
C SER A 11 -12.43 8.61 -7.57
N CYS A 12 -13.17 9.22 -8.52
CA CYS A 12 -13.94 10.44 -8.29
C CYS A 12 -15.07 10.26 -7.26
N LEU A 13 -15.68 9.08 -7.23
CA LEU A 13 -16.67 8.66 -6.25
C LEU A 13 -16.19 7.37 -5.56
N GLY A 14 -16.31 7.32 -4.26
CA GLY A 14 -15.77 6.25 -3.42
C GLY A 14 -14.47 6.69 -2.75
N LYS A 15 -14.35 6.37 -1.47
CA LYS A 15 -13.20 6.80 -0.64
C LYS A 15 -12.09 5.75 -0.76
N CYS A 16 -11.20 5.90 -1.72
CA CYS A 16 -10.04 5.01 -1.93
C CYS A 16 -8.90 5.74 -2.66
N SER A 17 -7.76 5.13 -2.71
CA SER A 17 -6.57 5.57 -3.44
C SER A 17 -6.21 7.04 -3.16
N LEU A 18 -5.94 7.89 -4.15
CA LEU A 18 -5.52 9.29 -3.94
C LEU A 18 -6.55 10.14 -3.19
N THR A 19 -7.85 9.84 -3.33
CA THR A 19 -8.90 10.59 -2.59
C THR A 19 -8.89 10.31 -1.09
N VAL A 20 -8.16 9.29 -0.65
CA VAL A 20 -7.86 8.95 0.75
C VAL A 20 -6.43 9.37 1.10
N ALA A 21 -5.44 8.98 0.33
CA ALA A 21 -4.03 9.20 0.64
C ALA A 21 -3.70 10.70 0.78
N LEU A 22 -4.15 11.52 -0.19
CA LEU A 22 -3.90 12.96 -0.17
C LEU A 22 -4.42 13.66 1.09
N PRO A 23 -5.71 13.56 1.47
CA PRO A 23 -6.19 14.24 2.67
C PRO A 23 -5.61 13.68 3.97
N VAL A 24 -5.39 12.36 4.07
CA VAL A 24 -4.84 11.71 5.26
C VAL A 24 -3.41 12.20 5.51
N ILE A 25 -2.53 12.13 4.52
CA ILE A 25 -1.14 12.55 4.65
C ILE A 25 -1.06 14.07 4.88
N SER A 26 -1.87 14.87 4.17
CA SER A 26 -1.91 16.33 4.36
C SER A 26 -2.38 16.72 5.76
N ALA A 27 -3.36 16.01 6.33
CA ALA A 27 -3.82 16.23 7.70
C ALA A 27 -2.75 15.93 8.76
N MET A 28 -1.77 15.09 8.42
CA MET A 28 -0.60 14.84 9.27
C MET A 28 0.47 15.94 9.20
N GLY A 29 0.23 17.02 8.46
CA GLY A 29 1.14 18.16 8.31
C GLY A 29 2.30 17.92 7.33
N ILE A 30 2.11 17.01 6.38
CA ILE A 30 3.10 16.64 5.37
C ILE A 30 2.63 17.11 3.99
N GLU A 31 3.51 17.74 3.23
CA GLU A 31 3.23 18.10 1.84
C GLU A 31 3.07 16.82 1.00
N THR A 32 1.92 16.70 0.31
CA THR A 32 1.59 15.51 -0.46
C THR A 32 1.60 15.83 -1.95
N SER A 33 2.63 15.36 -2.65
CA SER A 33 2.68 15.36 -4.10
C SER A 33 2.00 14.11 -4.65
N ILE A 34 1.33 14.21 -5.80
CA ILE A 34 0.57 13.09 -6.37
C ILE A 34 1.02 12.78 -7.79
N ILE A 35 1.10 11.49 -8.12
CA ILE A 35 1.18 10.98 -9.49
C ILE A 35 -0.07 10.12 -9.73
N PRO A 36 -1.07 10.61 -10.48
CA PRO A 36 -2.25 9.83 -10.77
C PRO A 36 -1.94 8.76 -11.83
N THR A 37 -2.25 7.49 -11.53
CA THR A 37 -2.08 6.36 -12.45
C THR A 37 -3.24 6.21 -13.42
N ALA A 38 -4.43 6.59 -12.98
CA ALA A 38 -5.67 6.62 -13.76
C ALA A 38 -6.68 7.57 -13.11
N VAL A 39 -7.70 7.96 -13.87
CA VAL A 39 -8.91 8.62 -13.34
C VAL A 39 -10.11 7.74 -13.63
N LEU A 40 -10.84 7.39 -12.58
CA LEU A 40 -12.08 6.61 -12.63
C LEU A 40 -13.26 7.49 -12.19
N SER A 41 -14.41 7.36 -12.84
CA SER A 41 -15.62 8.07 -12.39
C SER A 41 -16.11 7.61 -11.03
N ALA A 42 -15.82 6.35 -10.65
CA ALA A 42 -16.16 5.77 -9.36
C ALA A 42 -15.24 4.60 -9.02
N HIS A 43 -15.25 4.19 -7.74
CA HIS A 43 -14.57 2.99 -7.27
C HIS A 43 -14.92 1.75 -8.12
N THR A 44 -13.99 0.80 -8.21
CA THR A 44 -14.09 -0.39 -9.08
C THR A 44 -15.26 -1.32 -8.78
N ILE A 45 -15.92 -1.18 -7.62
CA ILE A 45 -17.16 -1.93 -7.30
C ILE A 45 -18.37 -1.50 -8.14
N PHE A 46 -18.36 -0.29 -8.71
CA PHE A 46 -19.47 0.21 -9.51
C PHE A 46 -19.31 -0.21 -10.96
N GLU A 47 -20.34 -0.86 -11.50
CA GLU A 47 -20.40 -1.23 -12.93
C GLU A 47 -20.56 0.01 -13.82
N GLY A 48 -20.07 -0.06 -15.05
CA GLY A 48 -20.23 1.01 -16.03
C GLY A 48 -19.39 2.27 -15.74
N ARG A 49 -18.46 2.23 -14.78
CA ARG A 49 -17.54 3.35 -14.52
C ARG A 49 -16.68 3.69 -15.73
N THR A 50 -16.39 4.95 -15.91
CA THR A 50 -15.39 5.37 -16.89
C THR A 50 -13.98 5.16 -16.35
N PHE A 51 -13.03 4.92 -17.24
CA PHE A 51 -11.62 4.73 -16.89
C PHE A 51 -10.73 5.47 -17.88
N ARG A 52 -9.90 6.35 -17.37
CA ARG A 52 -8.87 7.05 -18.15
C ARG A 52 -7.50 6.64 -17.61
N ASP A 53 -6.76 5.88 -18.42
CA ASP A 53 -5.37 5.51 -18.15
C ASP A 53 -4.45 6.72 -18.33
N LEU A 54 -3.53 6.94 -17.37
CA LEU A 54 -2.54 8.01 -17.38
C LEU A 54 -1.10 7.49 -17.47
N THR A 55 -0.91 6.23 -17.87
CA THR A 55 0.40 5.58 -17.98
C THR A 55 1.41 6.43 -18.78
N ASN A 56 0.96 7.04 -19.89
CA ASN A 56 1.83 7.84 -20.77
C ASN A 56 2.15 9.25 -20.22
N ASP A 57 1.48 9.68 -19.18
CA ASP A 57 1.71 10.98 -18.55
C ASP A 57 2.72 10.91 -17.41
N ILE A 58 2.85 9.74 -16.75
CA ILE A 58 3.75 9.55 -15.62
C ILE A 58 5.22 9.87 -15.96
N PRO A 59 5.80 9.39 -17.09
CA PRO A 59 7.19 9.71 -17.43
C PRO A 59 7.44 11.20 -17.66
N LYS A 60 6.42 11.95 -18.14
CA LYS A 60 6.54 13.40 -18.33
C LYS A 60 6.56 14.17 -17.00
N ILE A 61 5.80 13.68 -16.01
CA ILE A 61 5.83 14.22 -14.64
C ILE A 61 7.20 13.97 -14.03
N ASP A 62 7.71 12.74 -14.15
CA ASP A 62 9.04 12.34 -13.68
C ASP A 62 10.14 13.23 -14.29
N GLU A 63 10.21 13.33 -15.61
CA GLU A 63 11.18 14.16 -16.32
C GLU A 63 11.14 15.63 -15.85
N HIS A 64 9.93 16.19 -15.71
CA HIS A 64 9.76 17.56 -15.24
C HIS A 64 10.27 17.72 -13.80
N TRP A 65 9.91 16.82 -12.91
CA TRP A 65 10.33 16.91 -11.51
C TRP A 65 11.84 16.72 -11.31
N LYS A 66 12.45 15.87 -12.10
CA LYS A 66 13.92 15.72 -12.14
C LYS A 66 14.59 17.01 -12.58
N LYS A 67 14.08 17.64 -13.66
CA LYS A 67 14.61 18.91 -14.17
C LYS A 67 14.52 20.04 -13.15
N GLU A 68 13.41 20.10 -12.40
CA GLU A 68 13.20 21.10 -11.34
C GLU A 68 13.93 20.76 -10.04
N GLY A 69 14.54 19.57 -9.91
CA GLY A 69 15.30 19.14 -8.74
C GLY A 69 14.43 18.86 -7.51
N PHE A 70 13.18 18.44 -7.70
CA PHE A 70 12.32 18.06 -6.57
C PHE A 70 12.85 16.83 -5.86
N THR A 71 12.64 16.78 -4.54
CA THR A 71 13.02 15.66 -3.67
C THR A 71 11.86 15.30 -2.75
N PHE A 72 11.85 14.06 -2.28
CA PHE A 72 10.79 13.51 -1.43
C PHE A 72 11.41 12.83 -0.20
N ASP A 73 10.74 12.93 0.95
CA ASP A 73 11.11 12.20 2.17
C ASP A 73 10.57 10.75 2.14
N ALA A 74 9.51 10.50 1.38
CA ALA A 74 9.02 9.15 1.11
C ALA A 74 8.34 9.06 -0.26
N ILE A 75 8.41 7.85 -0.85
CA ILE A 75 7.70 7.47 -2.06
C ILE A 75 6.72 6.37 -1.65
N TYR A 76 5.43 6.59 -1.89
CA TYR A 76 4.37 5.63 -1.57
C TYR A 76 3.61 5.24 -2.83
N THR A 77 3.63 3.95 -3.19
CA THR A 77 2.82 3.42 -4.27
C THR A 77 1.68 2.56 -3.74
N GLY A 78 0.47 2.79 -4.24
CA GLY A 78 -0.69 1.95 -4.05
C GLY A 78 -1.09 1.29 -5.37
N TYR A 79 -2.35 1.46 -5.80
CA TYR A 79 -2.85 0.83 -7.02
C TYR A 79 -2.12 1.29 -8.29
N LEU A 80 -1.53 0.32 -8.99
CA LEU A 80 -0.94 0.46 -10.31
C LEU A 80 -1.76 -0.36 -11.30
N GLY A 81 -2.30 0.28 -12.34
CA GLY A 81 -3.28 -0.31 -13.24
C GLY A 81 -2.71 -1.28 -14.30
N SER A 82 -1.37 -1.35 -14.46
CA SER A 82 -0.74 -2.18 -15.49
C SER A 82 0.71 -2.53 -15.15
N GLN A 83 1.22 -3.60 -15.80
CA GLN A 83 2.64 -3.97 -15.72
C GLN A 83 3.55 -2.85 -16.20
N LYS A 84 3.10 -2.06 -17.18
CA LYS A 84 3.86 -0.92 -17.71
C LYS A 84 4.04 0.16 -16.64
N GLN A 85 3.03 0.41 -15.82
CA GLN A 85 3.16 1.34 -14.68
C GLN A 85 4.15 0.84 -13.64
N ILE A 86 4.22 -0.48 -13.39
CA ILE A 86 5.26 -1.05 -12.51
C ILE A 86 6.66 -0.78 -13.06
N GLU A 87 6.88 -0.97 -14.37
CA GLU A 87 8.18 -0.67 -15.01
C GLU A 87 8.54 0.81 -14.87
N ILE A 88 7.60 1.71 -15.12
CA ILE A 88 7.79 3.15 -14.93
C ILE A 88 8.13 3.48 -13.48
N MET A 89 7.50 2.82 -12.51
CA MET A 89 7.80 3.06 -11.10
C MET A 89 9.18 2.55 -10.69
N LEU A 90 9.69 1.49 -11.31
CA LEU A 90 11.09 1.07 -11.10
C LEU A 90 12.08 2.13 -11.55
N ASP A 91 11.81 2.79 -12.69
CA ASP A 91 12.61 3.91 -13.17
C ASP A 91 12.47 5.12 -12.24
N PHE A 92 11.25 5.47 -11.83
CA PHE A 92 10.98 6.54 -10.86
C PHE A 92 11.70 6.32 -9.53
N PHE A 93 11.75 5.08 -9.04
CA PHE A 93 12.51 4.76 -7.82
C PHE A 93 14.01 5.00 -8.01
N ASN A 94 14.57 4.64 -9.16
CA ASN A 94 15.98 4.92 -9.45
C ASN A 94 16.28 6.42 -9.49
N ASP A 95 15.34 7.23 -9.96
CA ASP A 95 15.50 8.67 -10.11
C ASP A 95 15.37 9.44 -8.79
N PHE A 96 14.46 9.01 -7.91
CA PHE A 96 14.14 9.77 -6.69
C PHE A 96 14.53 9.07 -5.37
N LYS A 97 14.99 7.80 -5.40
CA LYS A 97 15.49 7.15 -4.18
C LYS A 97 16.83 7.79 -3.75
N SER A 98 16.92 8.08 -2.47
CA SER A 98 18.12 8.59 -1.83
C SER A 98 18.37 7.91 -0.48
N GLU A 99 19.49 8.18 0.16
CA GLU A 99 19.79 7.69 1.52
C GLU A 99 18.85 8.27 2.58
N ASN A 100 18.27 9.44 2.30
CA ASN A 100 17.45 10.20 3.25
C ASN A 100 15.94 9.98 3.10
N ASN A 101 15.51 9.12 2.20
CA ASN A 101 14.11 8.80 2.01
C ASN A 101 13.86 7.28 2.05
N PHE A 102 12.59 6.89 2.11
CA PHE A 102 12.20 5.50 2.02
C PHE A 102 11.10 5.28 0.98
N ILE A 103 11.01 4.05 0.49
CA ILE A 103 9.97 3.59 -0.44
C ILE A 103 9.03 2.67 0.31
N LEU A 104 7.74 2.98 0.30
CA LEU A 104 6.67 2.09 0.75
C LEU A 104 5.86 1.62 -0.46
N VAL A 105 5.73 0.31 -0.59
CA VAL A 105 4.88 -0.32 -1.61
C VAL A 105 3.70 -1.02 -0.94
N ASP A 106 2.50 -0.53 -1.19
CA ASP A 106 1.27 -1.28 -0.96
C ASP A 106 0.95 -2.06 -2.25
N PRO A 107 1.13 -3.39 -2.27
CA PRO A 107 1.07 -4.17 -3.50
C PRO A 107 -0.37 -4.52 -3.89
N VAL A 108 -1.19 -3.49 -4.07
CA VAL A 108 -2.63 -3.59 -4.32
C VAL A 108 -2.90 -4.34 -5.62
N MET A 109 -3.28 -5.62 -5.52
CA MET A 109 -3.57 -6.45 -6.68
C MET A 109 -4.62 -7.55 -6.43
N ALA A 110 -4.92 -7.89 -5.17
CA ALA A 110 -5.75 -9.05 -4.85
C ALA A 110 -6.38 -8.95 -3.46
N ASP A 111 -7.48 -9.65 -3.25
CA ASP A 111 -8.08 -9.84 -1.93
C ASP A 111 -8.90 -11.14 -1.88
N GLY A 112 -9.10 -11.70 -0.66
CA GLY A 112 -9.93 -12.88 -0.43
C GLY A 112 -9.49 -14.15 -1.17
N GLY A 113 -8.21 -14.25 -1.56
CA GLY A 113 -7.65 -15.35 -2.34
C GLY A 113 -7.78 -15.17 -3.85
N VAL A 114 -8.24 -14.01 -4.34
CA VAL A 114 -8.52 -13.75 -5.75
C VAL A 114 -7.75 -12.53 -6.24
N LEU A 115 -7.08 -12.68 -7.39
CA LEU A 115 -6.48 -11.57 -8.14
C LEU A 115 -7.60 -10.69 -8.72
N TYR A 116 -7.42 -9.37 -8.76
CA TYR A 116 -8.42 -8.48 -9.36
C TYR A 116 -8.55 -8.72 -10.87
N ASP A 117 -9.75 -8.62 -11.39
CA ASP A 117 -10.14 -9.02 -12.76
C ASP A 117 -9.34 -8.33 -13.88
N ASN A 118 -8.81 -7.16 -13.60
CA ASN A 118 -8.02 -6.41 -14.59
C ASN A 118 -6.55 -6.84 -14.65
N PHE A 119 -6.11 -7.78 -13.81
CA PHE A 119 -4.73 -8.28 -13.80
C PHE A 119 -4.65 -9.72 -14.32
N ASN A 120 -3.55 -10.03 -14.98
CA ASN A 120 -3.22 -11.38 -15.41
C ASN A 120 -2.25 -12.06 -14.42
N SER A 121 -1.98 -13.34 -14.64
CA SER A 121 -1.12 -14.15 -13.78
C SER A 121 0.35 -13.69 -13.70
N GLU A 122 0.80 -12.84 -14.61
CA GLU A 122 2.16 -12.28 -14.59
C GLU A 122 2.28 -11.02 -13.70
N PHE A 123 1.16 -10.37 -13.40
CA PHE A 123 1.15 -9.13 -12.63
C PHE A 123 1.79 -9.29 -11.25
N PRO A 124 1.52 -10.36 -10.45
CA PRO A 124 2.16 -10.57 -9.15
C PRO A 124 3.69 -10.68 -9.24
N ARG A 125 4.19 -11.30 -10.31
CA ARG A 125 5.65 -11.41 -10.54
C ARG A 125 6.29 -10.04 -10.80
N LYS A 126 5.63 -9.18 -11.56
CA LYS A 126 6.09 -7.80 -11.78
C LYS A 126 5.98 -6.97 -10.49
N MET A 127 4.89 -7.11 -9.73
CA MET A 127 4.72 -6.44 -8.44
C MET A 127 5.80 -6.87 -7.43
N ARG A 128 6.20 -8.14 -7.44
CA ARG A 128 7.33 -8.62 -6.63
C ARG A 128 8.61 -7.84 -6.92
N MET A 129 8.93 -7.57 -8.20
CA MET A 129 10.12 -6.77 -8.57
C MET A 129 10.07 -5.35 -7.98
N LEU A 130 8.87 -4.76 -7.88
CA LEU A 130 8.68 -3.47 -7.24
C LEU A 130 8.91 -3.58 -5.72
N CYS A 131 8.36 -4.62 -5.09
CA CYS A 131 8.56 -4.90 -3.66
C CYS A 131 10.04 -5.14 -3.30
N GLU A 132 10.84 -5.71 -4.19
CA GLU A 132 12.29 -5.90 -4.02
C GLU A 132 13.06 -4.58 -3.84
N LYS A 133 12.51 -3.48 -4.34
CA LYS A 133 13.09 -2.13 -4.22
C LYS A 133 12.55 -1.34 -3.02
N ALA A 134 11.54 -1.87 -2.33
CA ALA A 134 10.89 -1.18 -1.24
C ALA A 134 11.67 -1.31 0.09
N ASP A 135 11.62 -0.25 0.89
CA ASP A 135 12.04 -0.31 2.30
C ASP A 135 10.93 -0.89 3.20
N VAL A 136 9.68 -0.71 2.79
CA VAL A 136 8.48 -1.20 3.49
C VAL A 136 7.49 -1.77 2.49
N ILE A 137 6.94 -2.94 2.77
CA ILE A 137 5.81 -3.50 2.02
C ILE A 137 4.62 -3.74 2.94
N THR A 138 3.40 -3.52 2.43
CA THR A 138 2.16 -3.65 3.22
C THR A 138 1.15 -4.61 2.60
N PRO A 139 1.52 -5.86 2.25
CA PRO A 139 0.60 -6.80 1.64
C PRO A 139 -0.52 -7.22 2.61
N ASN A 140 -1.71 -7.52 2.06
CA ASN A 140 -2.67 -8.39 2.72
C ASN A 140 -2.24 -9.87 2.54
N LEU A 141 -2.94 -10.81 3.20
CA LEU A 141 -2.55 -12.24 3.14
C LEU A 141 -2.63 -12.80 1.70
N THR A 142 -3.58 -12.37 0.89
CA THR A 142 -3.70 -12.81 -0.52
C THR A 142 -2.52 -12.32 -1.34
N GLU A 143 -2.19 -11.05 -1.22
CA GLU A 143 -1.05 -10.42 -1.88
C GLU A 143 0.27 -11.06 -1.44
N ALA A 144 0.42 -11.33 -0.14
CA ALA A 144 1.57 -12.03 0.40
C ALA A 144 1.74 -13.43 -0.20
N CYS A 145 0.65 -14.18 -0.35
CA CYS A 145 0.68 -15.49 -1.01
C CYS A 145 1.10 -15.39 -2.47
N LEU A 146 0.56 -14.41 -3.21
CA LEU A 146 0.92 -14.19 -4.62
C LEU A 146 2.39 -13.77 -4.79
N LEU A 147 2.90 -12.88 -3.95
CA LEU A 147 4.29 -12.43 -3.95
C LEU A 147 5.27 -13.56 -3.63
N THR A 148 4.87 -14.52 -2.80
CA THR A 148 5.70 -15.63 -2.33
C THR A 148 5.43 -16.94 -3.06
N GLU A 149 4.54 -16.94 -4.07
CA GLU A 149 4.11 -18.14 -4.79
C GLU A 149 3.59 -19.24 -3.84
N SER A 150 2.92 -18.82 -2.76
CA SER A 150 2.36 -19.71 -1.75
C SER A 150 0.86 -19.89 -1.97
N GLU A 151 0.33 -21.06 -1.62
CA GLU A 151 -1.10 -21.33 -1.70
C GLU A 151 -1.86 -20.48 -0.68
N TYR A 152 -2.90 -19.76 -1.11
CA TYR A 152 -3.78 -19.03 -0.21
C TYR A 152 -4.67 -19.99 0.59
N LYS A 153 -4.73 -19.81 1.90
CA LYS A 153 -5.57 -20.61 2.81
C LYS A 153 -6.52 -19.71 3.60
N LYS A 154 -7.81 -20.08 3.63
CA LYS A 154 -8.81 -19.39 4.47
C LYS A 154 -8.66 -19.71 5.96
N LYS A 155 -8.13 -20.91 6.27
CA LYS A 155 -7.80 -21.34 7.65
C LYS A 155 -6.35 -21.74 7.70
N TYR A 156 -5.63 -21.22 8.62
CA TYR A 156 -4.18 -21.41 8.75
C TYR A 156 -3.76 -21.32 10.22
N ASP A 157 -2.60 -21.80 10.48
CA ASP A 157 -1.92 -21.74 11.77
C ASP A 157 -0.76 -20.71 11.77
N GLU A 158 -0.13 -20.53 12.90
CA GLU A 158 1.00 -19.63 13.07
C GLU A 158 2.19 -20.02 12.19
N LYS A 159 2.44 -21.32 12.03
CA LYS A 159 3.53 -21.83 11.19
C LYS A 159 3.36 -21.41 9.71
N TYR A 160 2.14 -21.46 9.20
CA TYR A 160 1.87 -21.00 7.84
C TYR A 160 2.18 -19.51 7.68
N ILE A 161 1.82 -18.68 8.65
CA ILE A 161 2.14 -17.24 8.63
C ILE A 161 3.65 -17.03 8.76
N ASP A 162 4.34 -17.79 9.57
CA ASP A 162 5.80 -17.74 9.71
C ASP A 162 6.50 -18.03 8.37
N ASP A 163 6.05 -19.07 7.66
CA ASP A 163 6.57 -19.42 6.34
C ASP A 163 6.33 -18.30 5.30
N ILE A 164 5.16 -17.67 5.32
CA ILE A 164 4.84 -16.52 4.44
C ILE A 164 5.75 -15.34 4.76
N ILE A 165 5.89 -14.97 6.02
CA ILE A 165 6.73 -13.83 6.42
C ILE A 165 8.21 -14.12 6.11
N PHE A 166 8.67 -15.33 6.34
CA PHE A 166 10.03 -15.72 5.96
C PHE A 166 10.26 -15.52 4.47
N LYS A 167 9.37 -16.04 3.60
CA LYS A 167 9.47 -15.86 2.15
C LYS A 167 9.36 -14.39 1.73
N LEU A 168 8.53 -13.58 2.38
CA LEU A 168 8.46 -12.14 2.13
C LEU A 168 9.80 -11.45 2.48
N SER A 169 10.47 -11.89 3.56
CA SER A 169 11.77 -11.33 3.92
C SER A 169 12.87 -11.64 2.88
N GLU A 170 12.75 -12.77 2.18
CA GLU A 170 13.64 -13.13 1.08
C GLU A 170 13.45 -12.28 -0.19
N ILE A 171 12.33 -11.57 -0.31
CA ILE A 171 12.09 -10.62 -1.42
C ILE A 171 13.01 -9.40 -1.32
N GLY A 172 13.44 -9.01 -0.11
CA GLY A 172 14.41 -7.94 0.10
C GLY A 172 13.86 -6.68 0.80
N ALA A 173 12.56 -6.58 1.04
CA ALA A 173 12.00 -5.49 1.84
C ALA A 173 12.52 -5.51 3.29
N LYS A 174 12.96 -4.35 3.80
CA LYS A 174 13.50 -4.25 5.16
C LYS A 174 12.46 -4.39 6.24
N ASN A 175 11.23 -3.98 5.93
CA ASN A 175 10.10 -3.98 6.84
C ASN A 175 8.89 -4.60 6.13
N ILE A 176 8.18 -5.47 6.82
CA ILE A 176 6.98 -6.14 6.33
C ILE A 176 5.85 -5.84 7.28
N VAL A 177 4.74 -5.35 6.75
CA VAL A 177 3.50 -5.12 7.51
C VAL A 177 2.39 -5.94 6.87
N LEU A 178 2.25 -7.19 7.30
CA LEU A 178 1.24 -8.13 6.79
C LEU A 178 -0.11 -7.82 7.41
N LYS A 179 -1.07 -7.42 6.57
CA LYS A 179 -2.43 -7.00 6.97
C LYS A 179 -3.41 -8.18 6.98
N GLY A 180 -4.46 -8.07 7.80
CA GLY A 180 -5.61 -8.99 7.75
C GLY A 180 -5.32 -10.40 8.24
N VAL A 181 -4.43 -10.56 9.22
CA VAL A 181 -4.07 -11.86 9.80
C VAL A 181 -5.00 -12.18 10.97
N GLU A 182 -5.52 -13.41 10.99
CA GLU A 182 -6.31 -13.93 12.11
C GLU A 182 -5.61 -15.13 12.74
N LEU A 183 -5.08 -14.98 13.95
CA LEU A 183 -4.40 -16.03 14.70
C LEU A 183 -5.02 -16.16 16.10
N ASN A 184 -5.30 -17.40 16.50
CA ASN A 184 -5.84 -17.72 17.84
C ASN A 184 -7.11 -16.89 18.19
N GLY A 185 -7.98 -16.64 17.21
CA GLY A 185 -9.20 -15.85 17.37
C GLY A 185 -8.98 -14.34 17.52
N ARG A 186 -7.75 -13.85 17.30
CA ARG A 186 -7.42 -12.43 17.25
C ARG A 186 -7.15 -12.00 15.83
N TYR A 187 -7.72 -10.89 15.43
CA TYR A 187 -7.50 -10.28 14.13
C TYR A 187 -6.50 -9.13 14.26
N GLY A 188 -5.68 -8.90 13.24
CA GLY A 188 -4.71 -7.82 13.32
C GLY A 188 -3.72 -7.77 12.17
N ILE A 189 -2.58 -7.17 12.45
CA ILE A 189 -1.45 -7.02 11.54
C ILE A 189 -0.19 -7.57 12.19
N ILE A 190 0.68 -8.16 11.37
CA ILE A 190 2.02 -8.55 11.80
C ILE A 190 3.01 -7.59 11.18
N CYS A 191 3.74 -6.90 12.03
CA CYS A 191 4.82 -6.01 11.64
C CYS A 191 6.16 -6.69 11.95
N GLN A 192 7.02 -6.85 10.94
CA GLN A 192 8.37 -7.36 11.10
C GLN A 192 9.39 -6.36 10.56
N SER A 193 10.41 -6.07 11.37
CA SER A 193 11.58 -5.28 11.01
C SER A 193 12.83 -5.97 11.50
N LYS A 194 13.75 -6.31 10.62
CA LYS A 194 14.94 -7.11 10.95
C LYS A 194 14.55 -8.43 11.62
N LYS A 195 14.95 -8.62 12.90
CA LYS A 195 14.63 -9.82 13.71
C LYS A 195 13.47 -9.61 14.68
N GLU A 196 12.97 -8.38 14.81
CA GLU A 196 11.86 -8.05 15.70
C GLU A 196 10.54 -8.23 14.95
N ARG A 197 9.57 -8.85 15.62
CA ARG A 197 8.22 -9.04 15.13
C ARG A 197 7.22 -8.63 16.21
N ARG A 198 6.17 -7.92 15.82
CA ARG A 198 5.05 -7.57 16.68
C ARG A 198 3.74 -7.95 16.02
N TYR A 199 2.81 -8.49 16.79
CA TYR A 199 1.44 -8.71 16.37
C TYR A 199 0.55 -7.66 17.03
N ILE A 200 0.03 -6.73 16.24
CA ILE A 200 -0.87 -5.66 16.68
C ILE A 200 -2.29 -6.16 16.44
N THR A 201 -3.00 -6.48 17.50
CA THR A 201 -4.33 -7.08 17.46
C THR A 201 -5.42 -6.05 17.73
N HIS A 202 -6.57 -6.30 17.15
CA HIS A 202 -7.76 -5.47 17.30
C HIS A 202 -9.03 -6.30 17.13
N GLU A 203 -10.18 -5.76 17.43
CA GLU A 203 -11.45 -6.41 17.16
C GLU A 203 -11.72 -6.44 15.65
N LYS A 204 -12.29 -7.55 15.18
CA LYS A 204 -12.72 -7.66 13.78
C LYS A 204 -14.05 -6.97 13.61
N LEU A 205 -14.08 -5.85 12.92
CA LEU A 205 -15.31 -5.17 12.59
C LEU A 205 -16.11 -5.99 11.57
N GLN A 206 -17.42 -6.05 11.77
CA GLN A 206 -18.32 -6.70 10.81
C GLN A 206 -18.58 -5.79 9.61
N GLY A 207 -18.46 -6.34 8.41
CA GLY A 207 -18.72 -5.64 7.15
C GLY A 207 -17.49 -5.56 6.25
N THR A 208 -17.70 -5.04 5.04
CA THR A 208 -16.65 -4.79 4.05
C THR A 208 -16.46 -3.28 3.95
N PHE A 209 -15.24 -2.81 4.22
CA PHE A 209 -14.89 -1.40 4.21
C PHE A 209 -13.83 -1.16 3.15
N TYR A 210 -14.21 -0.44 2.09
CA TYR A 210 -13.28 -0.08 1.02
C TYR A 210 -12.37 1.08 1.46
N GLY A 211 -11.15 1.13 0.93
CA GLY A 211 -10.18 2.19 1.24
C GLY A 211 -9.49 2.07 2.60
N THR A 212 -9.81 1.05 3.40
CA THR A 212 -9.13 0.84 4.69
C THR A 212 -7.65 0.53 4.52
N GLY A 213 -7.25 -0.19 3.46
CA GLY A 213 -5.86 -0.39 3.07
C GLY A 213 -5.15 0.93 2.78
N ASP A 214 -5.81 1.80 2.00
CA ASP A 214 -5.27 3.12 1.64
C ASP A 214 -5.11 4.03 2.86
N ILE A 215 -6.11 4.04 3.78
CA ILE A 215 -6.00 4.78 5.05
C ILE A 215 -4.80 4.26 5.85
N PHE A 216 -4.72 2.94 6.02
CA PHE A 216 -3.65 2.31 6.78
C PHE A 216 -2.27 2.67 6.22
N ALA A 217 -2.04 2.44 4.93
CA ALA A 217 -0.75 2.68 4.29
C ALA A 217 -0.40 4.19 4.27
N SER A 218 -1.40 5.07 4.13
CA SER A 218 -1.21 6.52 4.19
C SER A 218 -0.76 6.98 5.58
N VAL A 219 -1.41 6.50 6.64
CA VAL A 219 -1.05 6.84 8.02
C VAL A 219 0.32 6.26 8.36
N LEU A 220 0.59 5.00 7.99
CA LEU A 220 1.88 4.35 8.19
C LEU A 220 3.00 5.17 7.53
N THR A 221 2.82 5.54 6.26
CA THR A 221 3.81 6.35 5.51
C THR A 221 4.02 7.71 6.16
N GLY A 222 2.93 8.39 6.54
CA GLY A 222 3.00 9.70 7.20
C GLY A 222 3.70 9.65 8.55
N ALA A 223 3.38 8.67 9.40
CA ALA A 223 3.97 8.50 10.73
C ALA A 223 5.48 8.18 10.62
N MET A 224 5.87 7.27 9.73
CA MET A 224 7.28 6.98 9.45
C MET A 224 8.04 8.21 8.91
N THR A 225 7.42 9.00 8.03
CA THR A 225 8.00 10.25 7.50
C THR A 225 8.23 11.28 8.63
N ARG A 226 7.41 11.26 9.66
CA ARG A 226 7.57 12.06 10.87
C ARG A 226 8.64 11.55 11.82
N GLY A 227 9.21 10.36 11.57
CA GLY A 227 10.30 9.74 12.34
C GLY A 227 9.85 8.65 13.31
N GLU A 228 8.60 8.21 13.26
CA GLU A 228 8.16 7.06 14.05
C GLU A 228 8.81 5.77 13.54
N SER A 229 9.03 4.81 14.45
CA SER A 229 9.45 3.46 14.04
C SER A 229 8.32 2.78 13.23
N VAL A 230 8.66 1.80 12.40
CA VAL A 230 7.63 1.04 11.64
C VAL A 230 6.60 0.39 12.56
N PHE A 231 6.99 -0.01 13.77
CA PHE A 231 6.09 -0.60 14.77
C PHE A 231 5.10 0.41 15.34
N ASP A 232 5.58 1.60 15.71
CA ASP A 232 4.75 2.66 16.27
C ASP A 232 3.84 3.24 15.18
N ALA A 233 4.36 3.45 13.97
CA ALA A 233 3.59 3.88 12.82
C ALA A 233 2.50 2.87 12.42
N ALA A 234 2.79 1.56 12.46
CA ALA A 234 1.80 0.52 12.21
C ALA A 234 0.72 0.48 13.31
N ASN A 235 1.10 0.70 14.57
CA ASN A 235 0.12 0.81 15.66
C ASN A 235 -0.74 2.06 15.51
N THR A 236 -0.15 3.21 15.19
CA THR A 236 -0.90 4.47 14.92
C THR A 236 -1.90 4.27 13.77
N ALA A 237 -1.48 3.61 12.68
CA ALA A 237 -2.34 3.33 11.53
C ALA A 237 -3.51 2.38 11.90
N ALA A 238 -3.25 1.34 12.67
CA ALA A 238 -4.27 0.44 13.17
C ALA A 238 -5.25 1.17 14.10
N CYS A 239 -4.77 1.92 15.07
CA CYS A 239 -5.62 2.67 16.00
C CYS A 239 -6.55 3.64 15.26
N LEU A 240 -6.07 4.37 14.25
CA LEU A 240 -6.91 5.28 13.49
C LEU A 240 -8.07 4.56 12.81
N LEU A 241 -7.85 3.39 12.22
CA LEU A 241 -8.90 2.61 11.55
C LEU A 241 -10.04 2.20 12.50
N TYR A 242 -9.72 1.95 13.78
CA TYR A 242 -10.73 1.52 14.78
C TYR A 242 -11.39 2.67 15.51
N THR A 243 -10.77 3.84 15.53
CA THR A 243 -11.30 5.03 16.21
C THR A 243 -11.97 6.00 15.24
N SER A 244 -11.78 5.82 13.93
CA SER A 244 -12.48 6.63 12.94
C SER A 244 -13.96 6.28 12.91
N PRO A 245 -14.87 7.28 13.00
CA PRO A 245 -16.29 7.01 12.86
C PRO A 245 -16.56 6.39 11.49
N SER A 246 -17.28 5.27 11.49
CA SER A 246 -17.79 4.69 10.25
C SER A 246 -18.74 5.70 9.58
N PRO A 247 -18.79 5.78 8.26
CA PRO A 247 -19.83 6.55 7.57
C PRO A 247 -21.25 6.17 8.00
N ARG A 248 -21.45 5.00 8.62
CA ARG A 248 -22.75 4.55 9.19
C ARG A 248 -23.01 5.07 10.61
N ASP A 249 -22.00 5.62 11.30
CA ASP A 249 -22.16 6.16 12.65
C ASP A 249 -22.70 7.60 12.64
N THR A 250 -22.90 8.16 11.45
CA THR A 250 -23.39 9.54 11.22
C THR A 250 -24.77 9.61 10.54
N GLU A 251 -25.46 8.46 10.41
CA GLU A 251 -26.85 8.40 9.91
C GLU A 251 -27.87 8.25 11.06
#